data_f31fccab773f648e88e1b81b52268f54
#
_entry.id   f31fccab773f648e88e1b81b52268f54
#
_cell.length_a   1.000
_cell.length_b   1.000
_cell.length_c   1.000
_cell.angle_alpha   90.00
_cell.angle_beta   90.00
_cell.angle_gamma   90.00
#
_symmetry.space_group_name_H-M   'P 1'
#
loop_
_entity.id
_entity.type
_entity.pdbx_description
1 polymer ?
#
loop_
_entity_poly.entity_id
_entity_poly.type
_entity_poly.pdbx_seq_one_letter_code
_entity_poly.pdbx_strand_id
1 'polypeptide(L)'
;LMSGLSRLKVKCPVPIKDKNGKYLFNLKNKKACIVSFLEGKDKDQLNSKDCFIVGKNAALLHEASKKLKLYRKNSLSINSWGSILNKIDNKINKLSKNLKDLMKDDLRDLKKKWPKKMPNGIIHSDLFIDNIFFNKGKFHGFIDFYFSANDFLSYELATCINAVSYTHLRAHETQ
;
A
#
# COMPACT_ATOMS: atom_id res chain seq x y z
N LEU A 1 -12.72 -6.65 -1.84
CA LEU A 1 -11.59 -7.04 -1.01
C LEU A 1 -11.94 -6.92 0.47
N MET A 2 -12.10 -5.72 1.03
CA MET A 2 -12.33 -5.46 2.47
C MET A 2 -13.44 -6.34 3.09
N SER A 3 -14.61 -6.48 2.45
CA SER A 3 -15.69 -7.37 2.96
C SER A 3 -15.25 -8.83 3.07
N GLY A 4 -14.41 -9.31 2.14
CA GLY A 4 -13.85 -10.66 2.19
C GLY A 4 -12.82 -10.81 3.30
N LEU A 5 -11.90 -9.84 3.42
CA LEU A 5 -10.88 -9.81 4.47
C LEU A 5 -11.50 -9.77 5.86
N SER A 6 -12.52 -8.93 6.08
CA SER A 6 -13.22 -8.85 7.36
C SER A 6 -13.89 -10.17 7.76
N ARG A 7 -14.56 -10.88 6.80
CA ARG A 7 -15.11 -12.22 7.04
C ARG A 7 -14.03 -13.24 7.44
N LEU A 8 -12.81 -13.06 6.95
CA LEU A 8 -11.64 -13.88 7.30
C LEU A 8 -10.87 -13.32 8.51
N LYS A 9 -11.50 -12.42 9.29
CA LYS A 9 -10.99 -11.85 10.54
C LYS A 9 -9.73 -10.99 10.38
N VAL A 10 -9.45 -10.50 9.18
CA VAL A 10 -8.46 -9.44 9.00
C VAL A 10 -9.08 -8.12 9.43
N LYS A 11 -8.42 -7.41 10.32
CA LYS A 11 -8.89 -6.14 10.85
C LYS A 11 -8.74 -5.02 9.82
N CYS A 12 -9.87 -4.55 9.30
CA CYS A 12 -9.94 -3.47 8.32
C CYS A 12 -11.34 -2.85 8.34
N PRO A 13 -11.54 -1.65 7.78
CA PRO A 13 -12.87 -1.08 7.55
C PRO A 13 -13.72 -2.00 6.68
N VAL A 14 -15.02 -1.99 6.89
CA VAL A 14 -15.98 -2.81 6.13
C VAL A 14 -16.84 -1.89 5.25
N PRO A 15 -16.90 -2.12 3.93
CA PRO A 15 -17.78 -1.34 3.06
C PRO A 15 -19.25 -1.54 3.42
N ILE A 16 -19.99 -0.43 3.44
CA ILE A 16 -21.42 -0.37 3.73
C ILE A 16 -22.17 -0.31 2.39
N LYS A 17 -23.21 -1.12 2.25
CA LYS A 17 -24.06 -1.12 1.07
C LYS A 17 -25.03 0.06 1.10
N ASP A 18 -25.31 0.62 -0.06
CA ASP A 18 -26.39 1.57 -0.26
C ASP A 18 -27.78 0.90 -0.22
N LYS A 19 -28.86 1.68 -0.41
CA LYS A 19 -30.23 1.19 -0.44
C LYS A 19 -30.49 0.13 -1.52
N ASN A 20 -29.66 0.10 -2.57
CA ASN A 20 -29.75 -0.81 -3.70
C ASN A 20 -28.80 -2.01 -3.54
N GLY A 21 -28.18 -2.20 -2.38
CA GLY A 21 -27.24 -3.27 -2.11
C GLY A 21 -25.86 -3.10 -2.73
N LYS A 22 -25.53 -1.92 -3.26
CA LYS A 22 -24.24 -1.62 -3.91
C LYS A 22 -23.25 -1.00 -2.93
N TYR A 23 -21.97 -1.36 -3.08
CA TYR A 23 -20.86 -0.77 -2.30
C TYR A 23 -20.30 0.52 -2.91
N LEU A 24 -20.53 0.74 -4.21
CA LEU A 24 -20.02 1.89 -4.95
C LEU A 24 -21.19 2.69 -5.51
N PHE A 25 -21.13 4.00 -5.36
CA PHE A 25 -22.07 4.93 -5.92
C PHE A 25 -21.35 6.13 -6.58
N ASN A 26 -22.07 6.93 -7.33
CA ASN A 26 -21.52 8.13 -7.94
C ASN A 26 -21.82 9.34 -7.05
N LEU A 27 -20.77 10.11 -6.75
CA LEU A 27 -20.87 11.38 -6.05
C LEU A 27 -20.09 12.43 -6.85
N LYS A 28 -20.77 13.45 -7.35
CA LYS A 28 -20.16 14.51 -8.19
C LYS A 28 -19.23 13.95 -9.29
N ASN A 29 -19.76 13.00 -10.07
CA ASN A 29 -19.04 12.31 -11.16
C ASN A 29 -17.81 11.47 -10.73
N LYS A 30 -17.64 11.21 -9.45
CA LYS A 30 -16.59 10.32 -8.92
C LYS A 30 -17.19 9.08 -8.30
N LYS A 31 -16.47 7.96 -8.32
CA LYS A 31 -16.84 6.77 -7.56
C LYS A 31 -16.54 6.99 -6.08
N ALA A 32 -17.51 6.70 -5.25
CA ALA A 32 -17.41 6.79 -3.80
C ALA A 32 -17.91 5.50 -3.14
N CYS A 33 -17.43 5.24 -1.94
CA CYS A 33 -17.93 4.20 -1.05
C CYS A 33 -17.96 4.72 0.39
N ILE A 34 -18.85 4.18 1.19
CA ILE A 34 -18.88 4.40 2.64
C ILE A 34 -18.29 3.14 3.28
N VAL A 35 -17.42 3.32 4.25
CA VAL A 35 -16.84 2.23 5.03
C VAL A 35 -17.11 2.45 6.51
N SER A 36 -17.11 1.36 7.30
CA SER A 36 -17.20 1.48 8.75
C SER A 36 -16.01 2.27 9.29
N PHE A 37 -16.23 3.02 10.34
CA PHE A 37 -15.16 3.67 11.06
C PHE A 37 -14.32 2.62 11.80
N LEU A 38 -13.00 2.69 11.66
CA LEU A 38 -12.07 1.89 12.43
C LEU A 38 -11.49 2.78 13.54
N GLU A 39 -11.80 2.45 14.79
CA GLU A 39 -11.28 3.19 15.94
C GLU A 39 -9.76 3.12 16.02
N GLY A 40 -9.15 4.20 16.55
CA GLY A 40 -7.71 4.28 16.75
C GLY A 40 -7.06 5.35 15.88
N LYS A 41 -5.76 5.35 15.89
CA LYS A 41 -4.92 6.24 15.08
C LYS A 41 -3.59 5.56 14.75
N ASP A 42 -2.89 6.13 13.82
CA ASP A 42 -1.49 5.82 13.55
C ASP A 42 -0.57 6.19 14.71
N LYS A 43 0.69 5.88 14.58
CA LYS A 43 1.76 6.27 15.51
C LYS A 43 2.80 7.07 14.73
N ASP A 44 3.39 8.06 15.38
CA ASP A 44 4.50 8.83 14.79
C ASP A 44 5.72 7.93 14.49
N GLN A 45 5.96 6.93 15.35
CA GLN A 45 7.04 5.96 15.20
C GLN A 45 6.60 4.56 15.65
N LEU A 46 7.12 3.54 14.99
CA LEU A 46 6.92 2.13 15.35
C LEU A 46 8.18 1.61 16.07
N ASN A 47 8.00 1.01 17.23
CA ASN A 47 9.05 0.24 17.89
C ASN A 47 9.13 -1.18 17.33
N SER A 48 10.14 -1.96 17.72
CA SER A 48 10.36 -3.34 17.25
C SER A 48 9.16 -4.25 17.47
N LYS A 49 8.44 -4.09 18.61
CA LYS A 49 7.23 -4.86 18.90
C LYS A 49 6.09 -4.49 17.96
N ASP A 50 5.92 -3.22 17.66
CA ASP A 50 4.94 -2.74 16.69
C ASP A 50 5.25 -3.29 15.30
N CYS A 51 6.51 -3.21 14.84
CA CYS A 51 6.96 -3.75 13.57
C CYS A 51 6.67 -5.27 13.45
N PHE A 52 6.95 -6.04 14.51
CA PHE A 52 6.61 -7.45 14.56
C PHE A 52 5.11 -7.70 14.40
N ILE A 53 4.27 -6.91 15.11
CA ILE A 53 2.82 -7.03 15.05
C ILE A 53 2.29 -6.65 13.66
N VAL A 54 2.82 -5.59 13.06
CA VAL A 54 2.47 -5.16 11.70
C VAL A 54 2.82 -6.24 10.70
N GLY A 55 4.05 -6.76 10.70
CA GLY A 55 4.49 -7.82 9.81
C GLY A 55 3.64 -9.10 9.95
N LYS A 56 3.31 -9.50 11.19
CA LYS A 56 2.39 -10.62 11.44
C LYS A 56 1.01 -10.38 10.82
N ASN A 57 0.45 -9.19 10.94
CA ASN A 57 -0.87 -8.89 10.40
C ASN A 57 -0.86 -8.71 8.88
N ALA A 58 0.23 -8.21 8.29
CA ALA A 58 0.42 -8.21 6.84
C ALA A 58 0.47 -9.64 6.28
N ALA A 59 1.18 -10.55 6.95
CA ALA A 59 1.18 -11.96 6.57
C ALA A 59 -0.22 -12.59 6.67
N LEU A 60 -1.00 -12.28 7.72
CA LEU A 60 -2.38 -12.73 7.84
C LEU A 60 -3.28 -12.18 6.74
N LEU A 61 -3.09 -10.92 6.32
CA LEU A 61 -3.78 -10.34 5.18
C LEU A 61 -3.46 -11.12 3.91
N HIS A 62 -2.19 -11.40 3.63
CA HIS A 62 -1.76 -12.18 2.47
C HIS A 62 -2.39 -13.58 2.46
N GLU A 63 -2.32 -14.30 3.58
CA GLU A 63 -2.91 -15.65 3.68
C GLU A 63 -4.43 -15.63 3.52
N ALA A 64 -5.12 -14.67 4.14
CA ALA A 64 -6.55 -14.51 3.99
C ALA A 64 -6.94 -14.19 2.54
N SER A 65 -6.19 -13.31 1.89
CA SER A 65 -6.48 -12.85 0.53
C SER A 65 -6.41 -13.96 -0.52
N LYS A 66 -5.57 -14.98 -0.32
CA LYS A 66 -5.49 -16.17 -1.20
C LYS A 66 -6.84 -16.87 -1.37
N LYS A 67 -7.72 -16.80 -0.35
CA LYS A 67 -9.05 -17.43 -0.36
C LYS A 67 -10.09 -16.63 -1.16
N LEU A 68 -9.79 -15.40 -1.55
CA LEU A 68 -10.79 -14.47 -2.10
C LEU A 68 -10.93 -14.54 -3.62
N LYS A 69 -10.07 -15.23 -4.35
CA LYS A 69 -10.10 -15.35 -5.81
C LYS A 69 -10.36 -14.01 -6.53
N LEU A 70 -9.80 -12.93 -6.02
CA LEU A 70 -9.91 -11.60 -6.59
C LEU A 70 -8.63 -11.25 -7.35
N TYR A 71 -8.76 -10.49 -8.42
CA TYR A 71 -7.64 -10.00 -9.19
C TYR A 71 -7.80 -8.53 -9.54
N ARG A 72 -6.76 -7.74 -9.27
CA ARG A 72 -6.59 -6.37 -9.74
C ARG A 72 -5.12 -6.18 -10.12
N LYS A 73 -4.86 -5.80 -11.37
CA LYS A 73 -3.50 -5.49 -11.82
C LYS A 73 -2.94 -4.30 -11.03
N ASN A 74 -1.70 -4.42 -10.57
CA ASN A 74 -1.00 -3.30 -9.95
C ASN A 74 -0.62 -2.26 -11.02
N SER A 75 -1.21 -1.07 -10.93
CA SER A 75 -0.91 0.06 -11.81
C SER A 75 0.39 0.79 -11.44
N LEU A 76 0.97 0.46 -10.30
CA LEU A 76 2.22 1.03 -9.78
C LEU A 76 3.37 0.01 -9.77
N SER A 77 3.26 -1.09 -10.53
CA SER A 77 4.31 -2.10 -10.66
C SER A 77 5.40 -1.68 -11.66
N ILE A 78 6.49 -2.43 -11.69
CA ILE A 78 7.64 -2.25 -12.61
C ILE A 78 7.19 -2.09 -14.08
N ASN A 79 6.11 -2.80 -14.49
CA ASN A 79 5.57 -2.71 -15.85
C ASN A 79 4.92 -1.36 -16.16
N SER A 80 4.54 -0.61 -15.16
CA SER A 80 3.88 0.71 -15.29
C SER A 80 4.86 1.87 -15.13
N TRP A 81 6.00 1.66 -14.48
CA TRP A 81 6.94 2.75 -14.14
C TRP A 81 7.50 3.46 -15.37
N GLY A 82 7.74 2.72 -16.47
CA GLY A 82 8.19 3.35 -17.73
C GLY A 82 7.18 4.35 -18.28
N SER A 83 5.89 4.01 -18.29
CA SER A 83 4.84 4.92 -18.75
C SER A 83 4.63 6.09 -17.79
N ILE A 84 4.81 5.88 -16.48
CA ILE A 84 4.74 6.94 -15.48
C ILE A 84 5.91 7.91 -15.69
N LEU A 85 7.14 7.40 -15.81
CA LEU A 85 8.33 8.20 -16.03
C LEU A 85 8.25 9.02 -17.32
N ASN A 86 7.68 8.47 -18.40
CA ASN A 86 7.49 9.19 -19.65
C ASN A 86 6.52 10.39 -19.54
N LYS A 87 5.58 10.33 -18.58
CA LYS A 87 4.67 11.45 -18.28
C LYS A 87 5.32 12.56 -17.46
N ILE A 88 6.45 12.28 -16.82
CA ILE A 88 7.17 13.26 -16.03
C ILE A 88 7.89 14.21 -16.98
N ASP A 89 7.50 15.49 -16.93
CA ASP A 89 8.11 16.56 -17.71
C ASP A 89 9.59 16.77 -17.30
N ASN A 90 10.38 17.35 -18.20
CA ASN A 90 11.76 17.76 -17.92
C ASN A 90 11.89 18.76 -16.76
N LYS A 91 10.78 19.31 -16.27
CA LYS A 91 10.72 20.10 -15.03
C LYS A 91 11.30 19.39 -13.82
N ILE A 92 11.30 18.06 -13.79
CA ILE A 92 11.93 17.28 -12.71
C ILE A 92 13.44 17.57 -12.59
N ASN A 93 14.09 17.93 -13.71
CA ASN A 93 15.51 18.31 -13.71
C ASN A 93 15.79 19.63 -12.96
N LYS A 94 14.72 20.40 -12.60
CA LYS A 94 14.85 21.55 -11.70
C LYS A 94 15.08 21.13 -10.23
N LEU A 95 14.69 19.93 -9.84
CA LEU A 95 14.94 19.39 -8.51
C LEU A 95 16.38 18.91 -8.36
N SER A 96 16.91 18.26 -9.38
CA SER A 96 18.32 17.86 -9.46
C SER A 96 18.72 17.72 -10.94
N LYS A 97 19.94 18.16 -11.24
CA LYS A 97 20.49 18.06 -12.60
C LYS A 97 20.49 16.61 -13.09
N ASN A 98 20.00 16.37 -14.30
CA ASN A 98 19.92 15.06 -14.94
C ASN A 98 19.07 14.00 -14.20
N LEU A 99 18.20 14.41 -13.26
CA LEU A 99 17.40 13.48 -12.47
C LEU A 99 16.55 12.54 -13.34
N LYS A 100 15.96 13.05 -14.42
CA LYS A 100 15.15 12.23 -15.33
C LYS A 100 15.95 11.12 -16.00
N ASP A 101 17.17 11.38 -16.40
CA ASP A 101 18.02 10.40 -17.07
C ASP A 101 18.54 9.36 -16.06
N LEU A 102 18.91 9.79 -14.86
CA LEU A 102 19.22 8.89 -13.76
C LEU A 102 18.07 7.91 -13.47
N MET A 103 16.84 8.42 -13.37
CA MET A 103 15.65 7.57 -13.14
C MET A 103 15.40 6.59 -14.30
N LYS A 104 15.71 6.97 -15.55
CA LYS A 104 15.60 6.04 -16.70
C LYS A 104 16.63 4.92 -16.62
N ASP A 105 17.86 5.26 -16.23
CA ASP A 105 18.95 4.30 -16.09
C ASP A 105 18.66 3.32 -14.95
N ASP A 106 18.22 3.81 -13.80
CA ASP A 106 17.77 2.99 -12.67
C ASP A 106 16.63 2.05 -13.09
N LEU A 107 15.62 2.58 -13.81
CA LEU A 107 14.51 1.76 -14.30
C LEU A 107 14.98 0.66 -15.25
N ARG A 108 15.93 0.96 -16.14
CA ARG A 108 16.52 -0.03 -17.06
C ARG A 108 17.20 -1.15 -16.30
N ASP A 109 17.98 -0.80 -15.27
CA ASP A 109 18.72 -1.77 -14.46
C ASP A 109 17.78 -2.58 -13.56
N LEU A 110 16.78 -1.94 -12.95
CA LEU A 110 15.74 -2.63 -12.21
C LEU A 110 14.99 -3.65 -13.07
N LYS A 111 14.62 -3.29 -14.31
CA LYS A 111 13.94 -4.21 -15.22
C LYS A 111 14.79 -5.43 -15.56
N LYS A 112 16.11 -5.28 -15.70
CA LYS A 112 17.03 -6.42 -15.94
C LYS A 112 17.11 -7.35 -14.72
N LYS A 113 17.13 -6.77 -13.52
CA LYS A 113 17.30 -7.47 -12.24
C LYS A 113 15.98 -7.91 -11.61
N TRP A 114 14.82 -7.46 -12.15
CA TRP A 114 13.53 -7.76 -11.56
C TRP A 114 13.25 -9.26 -11.54
N PRO A 115 12.86 -9.82 -10.40
CA PRO A 115 12.64 -11.26 -10.31
C PRO A 115 11.51 -11.70 -11.25
N LYS A 116 11.75 -12.79 -11.98
CA LYS A 116 10.76 -13.36 -12.91
C LYS A 116 9.67 -14.16 -12.19
N LYS A 117 9.98 -14.71 -11.02
CA LYS A 117 9.08 -15.57 -10.24
C LYS A 117 9.30 -15.34 -8.75
N MET A 118 8.26 -14.92 -8.08
CA MET A 118 8.20 -14.72 -6.63
C MET A 118 6.81 -15.11 -6.14
N PRO A 119 6.64 -15.45 -4.85
CA PRO A 119 5.32 -15.57 -4.25
C PRO A 119 4.50 -14.30 -4.50
N ASN A 120 3.31 -14.46 -5.06
CA ASN A 120 2.44 -13.34 -5.41
C ASN A 120 1.03 -13.53 -4.84
N GLY A 121 0.30 -12.46 -4.75
CA GLY A 121 -1.06 -12.43 -4.22
C GLY A 121 -1.58 -11.01 -4.12
N ILE A 122 -2.67 -10.85 -3.40
CA ILE A 122 -3.19 -9.51 -3.13
C ILE A 122 -2.34 -8.89 -2.02
N ILE A 123 -1.82 -7.71 -2.31
CA ILE A 123 -1.10 -6.85 -1.38
C ILE A 123 -1.92 -5.58 -1.11
N HIS A 124 -1.66 -4.93 -0.01
CA HIS A 124 -2.24 -3.61 0.31
C HIS A 124 -1.66 -2.53 -0.60
N SER A 125 -0.38 -2.60 -0.88
CA SER A 125 0.43 -1.71 -1.73
C SER A 125 0.71 -0.32 -1.16
N ASP A 126 0.19 -0.02 0.03
CA ASP A 126 0.31 1.31 0.66
C ASP A 126 0.38 1.21 2.19
N LEU A 127 1.12 0.21 2.70
CA LEU A 127 1.29 0.02 4.15
C LEU A 127 2.34 0.97 4.71
N PHE A 128 2.06 2.28 4.63
CA PHE A 128 2.74 3.33 5.36
C PHE A 128 2.18 3.45 6.78
N ILE A 129 2.91 4.13 7.65
CA ILE A 129 2.57 4.21 9.09
C ILE A 129 1.17 4.80 9.30
N ASP A 130 0.80 5.80 8.53
CA ASP A 130 -0.50 6.47 8.55
C ASP A 130 -1.69 5.55 8.16
N ASN A 131 -1.41 4.42 7.50
CA ASN A 131 -2.41 3.40 7.15
C ASN A 131 -2.47 2.24 8.17
N ILE A 132 -1.77 2.35 9.29
CA ILE A 132 -1.68 1.31 10.33
C ILE A 132 -2.23 1.84 11.65
N PHE A 133 -3.43 1.42 12.01
CA PHE A 133 -4.11 1.93 13.20
C PHE A 133 -3.87 1.09 14.44
N PHE A 134 -3.62 1.81 15.53
CA PHE A 134 -3.51 1.28 16.89
C PHE A 134 -4.58 1.90 17.78
N ASN A 135 -5.19 1.10 18.65
CA ASN A 135 -6.11 1.57 19.67
C ASN A 135 -5.62 1.10 21.05
N LYS A 136 -5.45 2.03 22.00
CA LYS A 136 -4.91 1.76 23.34
C LYS A 136 -3.61 0.93 23.30
N GLY A 137 -2.71 1.28 22.38
CA GLY A 137 -1.41 0.63 22.19
C GLY A 137 -1.45 -0.73 21.49
N LYS A 138 -2.61 -1.25 21.10
CA LYS A 138 -2.78 -2.53 20.41
C LYS A 138 -3.10 -2.30 18.93
N PHE A 139 -2.52 -3.11 18.05
CA PHE A 139 -2.85 -3.10 16.62
C PHE A 139 -4.37 -3.26 16.45
N HIS A 140 -4.98 -2.33 15.71
CA HIS A 140 -6.42 -2.31 15.50
C HIS A 140 -6.82 -2.63 14.06
N GLY A 141 -5.98 -2.34 13.07
CA GLY A 141 -6.20 -2.73 11.68
C GLY A 141 -5.44 -1.89 10.67
N PHE A 142 -5.59 -2.28 9.41
CA PHE A 142 -5.13 -1.53 8.25
C PHE A 142 -6.29 -0.74 7.65
N ILE A 143 -6.01 0.47 7.16
CA ILE A 143 -6.96 1.34 6.46
C ILE A 143 -6.46 1.65 5.05
N ASP A 144 -7.27 2.29 4.24
CA ASP A 144 -6.96 2.77 2.88
C ASP A 144 -6.50 1.69 1.89
N PHE A 145 -7.39 0.76 1.58
CA PHE A 145 -7.16 -0.31 0.59
C PHE A 145 -7.27 0.17 -0.88
N TYR A 146 -7.16 1.46 -1.14
CA TYR A 146 -7.35 2.00 -2.48
C TYR A 146 -6.35 1.46 -3.50
N PHE A 147 -5.10 1.30 -3.11
CA PHE A 147 -4.03 0.80 -3.97
C PHE A 147 -3.90 -0.72 -3.99
N SER A 148 -4.68 -1.44 -3.20
CA SER A 148 -4.59 -2.92 -3.15
C SER A 148 -4.69 -3.55 -4.52
N ALA A 149 -3.76 -4.44 -4.83
CA ALA A 149 -3.61 -5.06 -6.14
C ALA A 149 -2.91 -6.43 -6.03
N ASN A 150 -2.82 -7.17 -7.13
CA ASN A 150 -2.01 -8.38 -7.19
C ASN A 150 -0.59 -8.01 -7.61
N ASP A 151 0.38 -8.37 -6.76
CA ASP A 151 1.81 -8.23 -7.02
C ASP A 151 2.61 -9.22 -6.17
N PHE A 152 3.93 -9.14 -6.21
CA PHE A 152 4.80 -9.93 -5.33
C PHE A 152 4.57 -9.57 -3.86
N LEU A 153 4.44 -10.57 -3.00
CA LEU A 153 4.28 -10.34 -1.56
C LEU A 153 5.47 -9.60 -0.95
N SER A 154 6.67 -9.81 -1.52
CA SER A 154 7.87 -9.07 -1.15
C SER A 154 7.80 -7.57 -1.49
N TYR A 155 6.98 -7.17 -2.46
CA TYR A 155 6.74 -5.76 -2.75
C TYR A 155 6.06 -5.04 -1.58
N GLU A 156 5.10 -5.67 -0.93
CA GLU A 156 4.48 -5.15 0.30
C GLU A 156 5.52 -4.96 1.42
N LEU A 157 6.36 -5.99 1.61
CA LEU A 157 7.42 -5.91 2.62
C LEU A 157 8.39 -4.76 2.34
N ALA A 158 8.79 -4.58 1.07
CA ALA A 158 9.64 -3.46 0.66
C ALA A 158 8.97 -2.10 0.92
N THR A 159 7.66 -1.98 0.67
CA THR A 159 6.88 -0.78 0.99
C THR A 159 6.90 -0.49 2.49
N CYS A 160 6.65 -1.49 3.33
CA CYS A 160 6.69 -1.35 4.79
C CYS A 160 8.08 -0.92 5.29
N ILE A 161 9.16 -1.55 4.79
CA ILE A 161 10.53 -1.22 5.18
C ILE A 161 10.86 0.23 4.78
N ASN A 162 10.52 0.62 3.55
CA ASN A 162 10.75 1.98 3.07
C ASN A 162 9.99 3.02 3.89
N ALA A 163 8.74 2.74 4.26
CA ALA A 163 7.93 3.61 5.11
C ALA A 163 8.57 3.87 6.48
N VAL A 164 9.10 2.82 7.13
CA VAL A 164 9.79 2.95 8.43
C VAL A 164 11.10 3.70 8.28
N SER A 165 11.92 3.38 7.26
CA SER A 165 13.19 4.05 7.01
C SER A 165 13.03 5.53 6.70
N TYR A 166 11.99 5.89 5.92
CA TYR A 166 11.69 7.28 5.59
C TYR A 166 11.34 8.13 6.82
N THR A 167 10.62 7.55 7.77
CA THR A 167 10.25 8.23 9.02
C THR A 167 11.50 8.52 9.89
N HIS A 168 12.45 7.59 9.91
CA HIS A 168 13.71 7.78 10.63
C HIS A 168 14.60 8.86 10.00
N LEU A 169 14.66 8.96 8.67
CA LEU A 169 15.41 10.00 7.97
C LEU A 169 14.86 11.41 8.26
N ARG A 170 13.52 11.58 8.25
CA ARG A 170 12.90 12.86 8.61
C ARG A 170 13.19 13.32 10.04
N ALA A 171 13.31 12.40 10.98
CA ALA A 171 13.62 12.72 12.37
C ALA A 171 15.06 13.28 12.54
N HIS A 172 15.97 13.00 11.61
CA HIS A 172 17.35 13.53 11.63
C HIS A 172 17.51 14.86 10.88
N GLU A 173 16.58 15.22 9.99
CA GLU A 173 16.63 16.51 9.26
C GLU A 173 16.06 17.69 10.05
N THR A 174 15.43 17.44 11.20
CA THR A 174 14.79 18.46 12.06
C THR A 174 15.56 18.77 13.35
N GLN A 175 16.85 18.39 13.44
CA GLN A 175 17.71 18.77 14.57
C GLN A 175 18.76 19.81 14.17
#